data_69759239f532bdbe36869b3ae54765bb
#
_entry.id   69759239f532bdbe36869b3ae54765bb
#
_cell.length_a   1.000
_cell.length_b   1.000
_cell.length_c   1.000
_cell.angle_alpha   90.00
_cell.angle_beta   90.00
_cell.angle_gamma   90.00
#
_symmetry.space_group_name_H-M   'P 1'
#
loop_
_entity.id
_entity.type
_entity.pdbx_description
1 polymer ?
#
loop_
_entity_poly.entity_id
_entity_poly.type
_entity_poly.pdbx_seq_one_letter_code
_entity_poly.pdbx_strand_id
1 'polypeptide(L)' 'MDIMGRIHILEAIIWAQEHQHQVMYLSDISENGNDYREQLMEQYGFDHDQAQAIMDMRIKAFTIQEKEKMKAELSELMEN' A
#
# COMPACT_ATOMS: atom_id res chain seq x y z
N MET A 1 -20.26 -1.41 -3.05
CA MET A 1 -18.80 -1.39 -2.91
C MET A 1 -18.25 -2.80 -3.10
N ASP A 2 -17.18 -2.95 -3.84
CA ASP A 2 -16.50 -4.23 -4.00
C ASP A 2 -15.63 -4.51 -2.76
N ILE A 3 -16.14 -5.32 -1.86
CA ILE A 3 -15.47 -5.62 -0.59
C ILE A 3 -14.15 -6.34 -0.83
N MET A 4 -14.10 -7.30 -1.73
CA MET A 4 -12.88 -8.04 -2.03
C MET A 4 -11.81 -7.14 -2.65
N GLY A 5 -12.22 -6.25 -3.54
CA GLY A 5 -11.31 -5.26 -4.12
C GLY A 5 -10.77 -4.30 -3.07
N ARG A 6 -11.61 -3.88 -2.13
CA ARG A 6 -11.16 -2.99 -1.03
C ARG A 6 -10.19 -3.70 -0.09
N ILE A 7 -10.46 -4.96 0.24
CA ILE A 7 -9.55 -5.77 1.05
C ILE A 7 -8.19 -5.88 0.38
N HIS A 8 -8.20 -6.17 -0.92
CA HIS A 8 -6.98 -6.32 -1.71
C HIS A 8 -6.11 -5.06 -1.67
N ILE A 9 -6.73 -3.89 -1.82
CA ILE A 9 -6.03 -2.61 -1.75
C ILE A 9 -5.53 -2.33 -0.33
N LEU A 10 -6.38 -2.57 0.69
CA LEU A 10 -6.00 -2.34 2.09
C LEU A 10 -4.80 -3.18 2.51
N GLU A 11 -4.73 -4.42 2.03
CA GLU A 11 -3.58 -5.27 2.33
C GLU A 11 -2.27 -4.64 1.84
N ALA A 12 -2.29 -4.06 0.65
CA ALA A 12 -1.10 -3.37 0.11
C ALA A 12 -0.76 -2.10 0.89
N ILE A 13 -1.78 -1.31 1.23
CA ILE A 13 -1.57 -0.07 2.00
C ILE A 13 -0.98 -0.39 3.37
N ILE A 14 -1.54 -1.38 4.07
CA ILE A 14 -1.06 -1.77 5.40
C ILE A 14 0.37 -2.31 5.31
N TRP A 15 0.65 -3.11 4.28
CA TRP A 15 2.02 -3.57 4.05
C TRP A 15 2.98 -2.38 3.94
N ALA A 16 2.63 -1.38 3.14
CA ALA A 16 3.47 -0.20 2.95
C ALA A 16 3.66 0.57 4.24
N GLN A 17 2.60 0.71 5.05
CA GLN A 17 2.68 1.38 6.36
C GLN A 17 3.64 0.66 7.31
N GLU A 18 3.73 -0.65 7.20
CA GLU A 18 4.60 -1.48 8.05
C GLU A 18 6.00 -1.64 7.48
N HIS A 19 6.20 -1.31 6.20
CA HIS A 19 7.48 -1.47 5.50
C HIS A 19 7.95 -0.14 4.91
N GLN A 20 7.88 0.91 5.70
CA GLN A 20 8.21 2.27 5.24
C GLN A 20 9.62 2.38 4.66
N HIS A 21 10.59 1.66 5.25
CA HIS A 21 11.96 1.70 4.74
C HIS A 21 12.07 1.14 3.32
N GLN A 22 11.38 0.03 3.05
CA GLN A 22 11.35 -0.58 1.73
C GLN A 22 10.69 0.35 0.71
N VAL A 23 9.57 0.97 1.09
CA VAL A 23 8.85 1.92 0.24
C VAL A 23 9.77 3.09 -0.13
N MET A 24 10.47 3.65 0.86
CA MET A 24 11.38 4.77 0.62
C MET A 24 12.60 4.36 -0.18
N TYR A 25 13.17 3.20 0.09
CA TYR A 25 14.31 2.70 -0.66
C TYR A 25 13.98 2.56 -2.15
N LEU A 26 12.84 1.97 -2.48
CA LEU A 26 12.43 1.83 -3.88
C LEU A 26 12.23 3.20 -4.54
N SER A 27 11.69 4.16 -3.79
CA SER A 27 11.55 5.53 -4.27
C SER A 27 12.91 6.13 -4.64
N ASP A 28 13.93 5.87 -3.82
CA ASP A 28 15.27 6.42 -4.04
C ASP A 28 15.95 5.85 -5.30
N ILE A 29 15.66 4.62 -5.66
CA ILE A 29 16.30 3.96 -6.81
C ILE A 29 15.46 4.01 -8.08
N SER A 30 14.24 4.53 -8.01
CA SER A 30 13.35 4.61 -9.17
C SER A 30 13.52 5.95 -9.88
N GLU A 31 13.50 5.93 -11.20
CA GLU A 31 13.66 7.13 -12.02
C GLU A 31 12.40 8.01 -12.03
N ASN A 32 11.23 7.38 -11.97
CA ASN A 32 9.95 8.07 -12.04
C ASN A 32 8.86 7.20 -11.43
N GLY A 33 7.62 7.70 -11.43
CA GLY A 33 6.49 6.98 -10.84
C GLY A 33 6.19 5.64 -11.51
N ASN A 34 6.31 5.58 -12.84
CA ASN A 34 6.08 4.32 -13.56
C ASN A 34 7.12 3.27 -13.17
N ASP A 35 8.37 3.66 -13.08
CA ASP A 35 9.44 2.77 -12.65
C ASP A 35 9.20 2.28 -11.23
N TYR A 36 8.82 3.19 -10.33
CA TYR A 36 8.51 2.85 -8.95
C TYR A 36 7.40 1.82 -8.85
N ARG A 37 6.31 2.02 -9.59
CA ARG A 37 5.19 1.07 -9.61
C ARG A 37 5.65 -0.30 -10.10
N GLU A 38 6.44 -0.34 -11.17
CA GLU A 38 6.96 -1.60 -11.71
C GLU A 38 7.87 -2.31 -10.70
N GLN A 39 8.69 -1.57 -9.97
CA GLN A 39 9.55 -2.15 -8.93
C GLN A 39 8.72 -2.79 -7.82
N LEU A 40 7.64 -2.14 -7.41
CA LEU A 40 6.74 -2.72 -6.40
C LEU A 40 6.11 -4.03 -6.90
N MET A 41 5.71 -4.05 -8.16
CA MET A 41 5.12 -5.23 -8.76
C MET A 41 6.11 -6.39 -8.87
N GLU A 42 7.33 -6.10 -9.33
CA GLU A 42 8.35 -7.12 -9.52
C GLU A 42 8.91 -7.67 -8.21
N GLN A 43 9.20 -6.80 -7.26
CA GLN A 43 9.90 -7.21 -6.06
C GLN A 43 8.99 -7.77 -4.97
N TYR A 44 7.74 -7.32 -4.92
CA TYR A 44 6.82 -7.71 -3.86
C TYR A 44 5.55 -8.41 -4.35
N GLY A 45 5.42 -8.56 -5.67
CA GLY A 45 4.29 -9.30 -6.21
C GLY A 45 2.95 -8.58 -6.18
N PHE A 46 2.95 -7.27 -5.99
CA PHE A 46 1.72 -6.48 -6.05
C PHE A 46 1.22 -6.39 -7.49
N ASP A 47 -0.09 -6.29 -7.66
CA ASP A 47 -0.63 -5.99 -8.96
C ASP A 47 -0.61 -4.48 -9.21
N HIS A 48 -1.06 -4.09 -10.41
CA HIS A 48 -1.04 -2.68 -10.81
C HIS A 48 -1.80 -1.78 -9.84
N ASP A 49 -3.00 -2.19 -9.44
CA ASP A 49 -3.86 -1.37 -8.58
C ASP A 49 -3.27 -1.23 -7.18
N GLN A 50 -2.72 -2.30 -6.64
CA GLN A 50 -2.05 -2.27 -5.34
C GLN A 50 -0.83 -1.37 -5.37
N ALA A 51 0.01 -1.51 -6.39
CA ALA A 51 1.21 -0.69 -6.53
C ALA A 51 0.86 0.78 -6.73
N GLN A 52 -0.21 1.06 -7.48
CA GLN A 52 -0.69 2.43 -7.67
C GLN A 52 -1.17 3.03 -6.34
N ALA A 53 -1.89 2.25 -5.53
CA ALA A 53 -2.35 2.72 -4.23
C ALA A 53 -1.19 3.07 -3.31
N ILE A 54 -0.13 2.25 -3.31
CA ILE A 54 1.07 2.54 -2.53
C ILE A 54 1.74 3.82 -3.03
N MET A 55 1.87 3.97 -4.34
CA MET A 55 2.50 5.14 -4.94
C MET A 55 1.76 6.43 -4.59
N ASP A 56 0.43 6.37 -4.45
CA ASP A 56 -0.39 7.54 -4.17
C ASP A 56 -0.52 7.86 -2.68
N MET A 57 0.11 7.08 -1.80
CA MET A 57 0.04 7.33 -0.36
C MET A 57 0.72 8.65 0.00
N ARG A 58 0.10 9.36 0.94
CA ARG A 58 0.64 10.62 1.47
C ARG A 58 1.39 10.32 2.77
N ILE A 59 2.26 11.24 3.17
CA ILE A 59 3.04 11.08 4.40
C ILE A 59 2.15 10.81 5.63
N LYS A 60 0.99 11.47 5.71
CA LYS A 60 0.08 11.26 6.84
C LYS A 60 -0.40 9.81 6.97
N ALA A 61 -0.37 9.04 5.87
CA ALA A 61 -0.80 7.64 5.90
C ALA A 61 0.12 6.76 6.77
N PHE A 62 1.31 7.25 7.08
CA PHE A 62 2.27 6.50 7.89
C PHE A 62 2.20 6.85 9.39
N THR A 63 1.25 7.68 9.79
CA THR A 63 1.05 8.01 11.21
C THR A 63 0.38 6.86 11.95
N ILE A 64 0.55 6.83 13.26
CA ILE A 64 -0.06 5.80 14.12
C ILE A 64 -1.57 5.76 13.93
N GLN A 65 -2.21 6.93 13.90
CA GLN A 65 -3.67 7.01 13.73
C GLN A 65 -4.14 6.38 12.44
N GLU A 66 -3.46 6.69 11.32
CA GLU A 66 -3.86 6.15 10.03
C GLU A 66 -3.58 4.64 9.93
N LYS A 67 -2.48 4.17 10.53
CA LYS A 67 -2.18 2.74 10.57
C LYS A 67 -3.28 1.97 11.31
N GLU A 68 -3.71 2.48 12.45
CA GLU A 68 -4.79 1.86 13.23
C GLU A 68 -6.12 1.89 12.47
N LYS A 69 -6.39 3.00 11.79
CA LYS A 69 -7.61 3.16 11.01
C LYS A 69 -7.69 2.14 9.87
N MET A 70 -6.58 1.94 9.16
CA MET A 70 -6.56 0.99 8.04
C MET A 70 -6.73 -0.45 8.53
N LYS A 71 -6.08 -0.81 9.63
CA LYS A 71 -6.21 -2.13 10.22
C LYS A 71 -7.63 -2.39 10.72
N ALA A 72 -8.27 -1.38 11.32
CA ALA A 72 -9.65 -1.49 11.78
C ALA A 72 -10.61 -1.70 10.61
N GLU A 73 -10.42 -0.97 9.52
CA GLU A 73 -11.24 -1.13 8.33
C GLU A 73 -11.10 -2.54 7.73
N LEU A 74 -9.87 -3.03 7.63
CA LEU A 74 -9.63 -4.37 7.12
C LEU A 74 -10.31 -5.42 7.99
N SER A 75 -10.17 -5.30 9.30
CA SER A 75 -10.80 -6.23 10.25
C SER A 75 -12.31 -6.26 10.08
N GLU A 76 -12.94 -5.09 9.98
CA GLU A 76 -14.39 -5.00 9.77
C GLU A 76 -14.83 -5.70 8.48
N LEU A 77 -14.10 -5.46 7.39
CA LEU A 77 -14.45 -6.05 6.11
C LEU A 77 -14.27 -7.57 6.10
N MET A 78 -13.28 -8.08 6.82
CA MET A 78 -13.01 -9.51 6.88
C MET A 78 -13.97 -10.26 7.81
N GLU A 79 -14.58 -9.58 8.78
CA GLU A 79 -15.56 -10.18 9.67
C GLU A 79 -16.92 -10.38 9.02
N ASN A 80 -17.18 -9.69 7.95
CA ASN A 80 -18.44 -9.83 7.22
C ASN A 80 -18.27 -10.87 6.11
#